data_44816ae7d1049758f4b518b65708e6ee
#
_entry.id   44816ae7d1049758f4b518b65708e6ee
#
_cell.length_a   1.000
_cell.length_b   1.000
_cell.length_c   1.000
_cell.angle_alpha   90.00
_cell.angle_beta   90.00
_cell.angle_gamma   90.00
#
_symmetry.space_group_name_H-M   'P 1'
#
loop_
_entity.id
_entity.type
_entity.pdbx_description
1 polymer ?
#
loop_
_entity_poly.entity_id
_entity_poly.type
_entity_poly.pdbx_seq_one_letter_code
_entity_poly.pdbx_strand_id
1 'polypeptide(L)'
;MASTGQKEYVRWLKDCNKSDFLLVGGKNANLGEMIKAGFPVPLGFAVTAESYKEVLIKSGLAKEIENALFGLVVKDTEAIDRAGQYIRGLIGAQPMPPVVEEQVRRYYQDLCHEYGMTDLPVAVRSSGTAEDLPGASFAGQQDTYLWVKGDELITAIVKCQASLFTSRAIAYRIRMGFLHNKVLISVGVQTMVDAKTAGVIFTLNPANGDRSKIMVGGSWGLGESVVSGEVTPDEWKVDKVVFEIVHATISSKRIERIVDQNSEKVITADVSSERQDTPCLSNEEVIELAKLGKRIERHYGSAQDIEWAIAKDLPFPQNIFIVQTRPETVWSEQKVAPKLKTTGDSKADVVEFWRNIKA
;
A
#
# COMPACT_ATOMS: atom_id res chain seq x y z
N MET A 1 -16.90 36.13 5.65
CA MET A 1 -17.18 35.66 4.28
C MET A 1 -16.72 34.21 4.21
N ALA A 2 -17.63 33.25 4.20
CA ALA A 2 -17.28 31.85 4.06
C ALA A 2 -16.70 31.65 2.65
N SER A 3 -15.45 31.24 2.56
CA SER A 3 -14.83 30.81 1.33
C SER A 3 -15.71 29.72 0.75
N THR A 4 -16.31 29.95 -0.41
CA THR A 4 -16.91 28.95 -1.27
C THR A 4 -15.78 28.06 -1.80
N GLY A 5 -15.23 27.21 -0.92
CA GLY A 5 -14.18 26.28 -1.28
C GLY A 5 -14.71 25.34 -2.34
N GLN A 6 -14.23 25.49 -3.57
CA GLN A 6 -14.48 24.56 -4.64
C GLN A 6 -14.05 23.17 -4.14
N LYS A 7 -14.95 22.17 -4.21
CA LYS A 7 -14.65 20.81 -3.80
C LYS A 7 -13.51 20.27 -4.66
N GLU A 8 -12.49 19.75 -4.02
CA GLU A 8 -11.31 19.17 -4.68
C GLU A 8 -11.53 17.68 -4.87
N TYR A 9 -11.86 17.26 -6.08
CA TYR A 9 -12.14 15.85 -6.39
C TYR A 9 -10.90 15.06 -6.77
N VAL A 10 -9.84 15.72 -7.25
CA VAL A 10 -8.58 15.10 -7.66
C VAL A 10 -7.41 15.96 -7.17
N ARG A 11 -6.34 15.33 -6.68
CA ARG A 11 -5.11 15.99 -6.23
C ARG A 11 -3.89 15.18 -6.66
N TRP A 12 -2.84 15.85 -7.14
CA TRP A 12 -1.56 15.20 -7.40
C TRP A 12 -0.98 14.60 -6.13
N LEU A 13 -0.38 13.37 -6.22
CA LEU A 13 0.28 12.76 -5.06
C LEU A 13 1.41 13.64 -4.51
N LYS A 14 2.16 14.32 -5.37
CA LYS A 14 3.23 15.27 -4.97
C LYS A 14 2.72 16.43 -4.10
N ASP A 15 1.43 16.76 -4.17
CA ASP A 15 0.81 17.82 -3.39
C ASP A 15 0.17 17.31 -2.08
N CYS A 16 0.06 15.97 -1.93
CA CYS A 16 -0.45 15.33 -0.71
C CYS A 16 0.61 15.30 0.40
N ASN A 17 0.15 15.21 1.64
CA ASN A 17 0.98 15.02 2.83
C ASN A 17 0.18 14.34 3.94
N LYS A 18 0.82 14.07 5.09
CA LYS A 18 0.18 13.40 6.24
C LYS A 18 -1.06 14.11 6.77
N SER A 19 -1.15 15.43 6.67
CA SER A 19 -2.33 16.17 7.13
C SER A 19 -3.56 16.00 6.25
N ASP A 20 -3.38 15.52 5.02
CA ASP A 20 -4.45 15.28 4.05
C ASP A 20 -5.14 13.92 4.19
N PHE A 21 -4.80 13.16 5.24
CA PHE A 21 -5.28 11.80 5.49
C PHE A 21 -6.80 11.63 5.32
N LEU A 22 -7.61 12.55 5.84
CA LEU A 22 -9.06 12.50 5.71
C LEU A 22 -9.58 12.76 4.29
N LEU A 23 -8.75 13.38 3.45
CA LEU A 23 -9.09 13.71 2.07
C LEU A 23 -8.61 12.65 1.08
N VAL A 24 -7.37 12.15 1.27
CA VAL A 24 -6.73 11.26 0.29
C VAL A 24 -6.47 9.85 0.82
N GLY A 25 -6.78 9.56 2.09
CA GLY A 25 -6.52 8.28 2.74
C GLY A 25 -5.04 8.06 3.06
N GLY A 26 -4.76 7.01 3.86
CA GLY A 26 -3.42 6.75 4.41
C GLY A 26 -2.36 6.49 3.34
N LYS A 27 -2.64 5.60 2.39
CA LYS A 27 -1.68 5.24 1.33
C LYS A 27 -1.27 6.44 0.48
N ASN A 28 -2.24 7.23 0.00
CA ASN A 28 -1.95 8.39 -0.85
C ASN A 28 -1.23 9.50 -0.06
N ALA A 29 -1.59 9.72 1.20
CA ALA A 29 -0.91 10.67 2.07
C ALA A 29 0.56 10.29 2.29
N ASN A 30 0.85 8.99 2.52
CA ASN A 30 2.21 8.48 2.68
C ASN A 30 3.01 8.56 1.37
N LEU A 31 2.41 8.25 0.21
CA LEU A 31 3.05 8.42 -1.09
C LEU A 31 3.46 9.88 -1.32
N GLY A 32 2.56 10.82 -1.05
CA GLY A 32 2.86 12.25 -1.16
C GLY A 32 3.98 12.71 -0.22
N GLU A 33 3.99 12.23 1.01
CA GLU A 33 5.05 12.48 1.98
C GLU A 33 6.41 11.99 1.48
N MET A 34 6.45 10.79 0.91
CA MET A 34 7.69 10.23 0.35
C MET A 34 8.18 11.00 -0.87
N ILE A 35 7.28 11.42 -1.78
CA ILE A 35 7.65 12.25 -2.95
C ILE A 35 8.30 13.54 -2.48
N LYS A 36 7.70 14.25 -1.50
CA LYS A 36 8.26 15.49 -0.93
C LYS A 36 9.59 15.28 -0.23
N ALA A 37 9.82 14.10 0.34
CA ALA A 37 11.10 13.74 0.96
C ALA A 37 12.16 13.28 -0.05
N GLY A 38 11.85 13.29 -1.36
CA GLY A 38 12.78 12.95 -2.44
C GLY A 38 13.05 11.46 -2.59
N PHE A 39 12.10 10.61 -2.17
CA PHE A 39 12.16 9.17 -2.45
C PHE A 39 11.66 8.86 -3.87
N PRO A 40 12.17 7.80 -4.51
CA PRO A 40 11.80 7.42 -5.87
C PRO A 40 10.41 6.76 -5.88
N VAL A 41 9.37 7.57 -5.91
CA VAL A 41 7.97 7.13 -5.96
C VAL A 41 7.42 7.43 -7.36
N PRO A 42 6.76 6.47 -8.04
CA PRO A 42 6.10 6.74 -9.31
C PRO A 42 5.08 7.87 -9.18
N LEU A 43 4.99 8.74 -10.18
CA LEU A 43 4.03 9.84 -10.20
C LEU A 43 2.59 9.31 -10.25
N GLY A 44 1.66 10.18 -9.87
CA GLY A 44 0.24 9.84 -9.86
C GLY A 44 -0.60 10.90 -9.17
N PHE A 45 -1.89 10.60 -9.04
CA PHE A 45 -2.85 11.46 -8.38
C PHE A 45 -3.82 10.66 -7.50
N ALA A 46 -4.46 11.34 -6.55
CA ALA A 46 -5.50 10.80 -5.69
C ALA A 46 -6.86 11.32 -6.17
N VAL A 47 -7.81 10.41 -6.40
CA VAL A 47 -9.24 10.72 -6.51
C VAL A 47 -9.75 10.75 -5.09
N THR A 48 -10.10 11.94 -4.59
CA THR A 48 -10.28 12.21 -3.16
C THR A 48 -11.53 11.60 -2.55
N ALA A 49 -11.63 11.58 -1.23
CA ALA A 49 -12.85 11.16 -0.52
C ALA A 49 -14.05 12.06 -0.84
N GLU A 50 -13.83 13.31 -1.26
CA GLU A 50 -14.92 14.19 -1.72
C GLU A 50 -15.54 13.69 -3.02
N SER A 51 -14.77 13.04 -3.90
CA SER A 51 -15.32 12.40 -5.11
C SER A 51 -16.27 11.26 -4.76
N TYR A 52 -15.91 10.42 -3.79
CA TYR A 52 -16.78 9.36 -3.31
C TYR A 52 -18.07 9.90 -2.67
N LYS A 53 -17.97 10.95 -1.86
CA LYS A 53 -19.16 11.64 -1.32
C LYS A 53 -20.05 12.19 -2.43
N GLU A 54 -19.47 12.76 -3.50
CA GLU A 54 -20.24 13.27 -4.63
C GLU A 54 -21.00 12.15 -5.36
N VAL A 55 -20.37 10.97 -5.55
CA VAL A 55 -21.04 9.77 -6.08
C VAL A 55 -22.24 9.42 -5.22
N LEU A 56 -22.10 9.31 -3.90
CA LEU A 56 -23.18 8.96 -2.98
C LEU A 56 -24.31 10.01 -2.97
N ILE A 57 -23.99 11.29 -3.05
CA ILE A 57 -24.98 12.39 -3.08
C ILE A 57 -25.77 12.36 -4.39
N LYS A 58 -25.09 12.25 -5.53
CA LYS A 58 -25.74 12.27 -6.85
C LYS A 58 -26.58 11.03 -7.13
N SER A 59 -26.14 9.87 -6.64
CA SER A 59 -26.89 8.61 -6.77
C SER A 59 -28.02 8.45 -5.74
N GLY A 60 -28.00 9.18 -4.64
CA GLY A 60 -28.95 9.02 -3.54
C GLY A 60 -28.81 7.71 -2.75
N LEU A 61 -27.74 6.94 -2.96
CA LEU A 61 -27.55 5.61 -2.38
C LEU A 61 -27.26 5.57 -0.88
N ALA A 62 -26.95 6.70 -0.25
CA ALA A 62 -26.50 6.73 1.14
C ALA A 62 -27.47 6.02 2.10
N LYS A 63 -28.78 6.27 1.96
CA LYS A 63 -29.81 5.64 2.82
C LYS A 63 -29.98 4.15 2.53
N GLU A 64 -29.88 3.74 1.28
CA GLU A 64 -29.99 2.34 0.87
C GLU A 64 -28.83 1.51 1.40
N ILE A 65 -27.60 2.07 1.31
CA ILE A 65 -26.40 1.47 1.90
C ILE A 65 -26.53 1.35 3.42
N GLU A 66 -27.02 2.39 4.10
CA GLU A 66 -27.26 2.36 5.55
C GLU A 66 -28.24 1.25 5.93
N ASN A 67 -29.36 1.14 5.20
CA ASN A 67 -30.35 0.09 5.42
C ASN A 67 -29.78 -1.31 5.20
N ALA A 68 -28.99 -1.52 4.16
CA ALA A 68 -28.36 -2.82 3.87
C ALA A 68 -27.33 -3.25 4.93
N LEU A 69 -26.73 -2.31 5.65
CA LEU A 69 -25.75 -2.56 6.71
C LEU A 69 -26.37 -2.62 8.10
N PHE A 70 -27.64 -2.21 8.23
CA PHE A 70 -28.31 -2.13 9.53
C PHE A 70 -28.47 -3.51 10.17
N GLY A 71 -28.08 -3.62 11.44
CA GLY A 71 -28.25 -4.85 12.24
C GLY A 71 -27.29 -6.00 11.88
N LEU A 72 -26.34 -5.81 10.97
CA LEU A 72 -25.34 -6.83 10.67
C LEU A 72 -24.44 -7.10 11.88
N VAL A 73 -24.16 -8.38 12.12
CA VAL A 73 -23.25 -8.84 13.18
C VAL A 73 -22.12 -9.68 12.58
N VAL A 74 -20.92 -9.61 13.16
CA VAL A 74 -19.71 -10.28 12.62
C VAL A 74 -19.88 -11.79 12.42
N LYS A 75 -20.74 -12.44 13.24
CA LYS A 75 -20.97 -13.89 13.18
C LYS A 75 -21.81 -14.32 11.97
N ASP A 76 -22.61 -13.41 11.40
CA ASP A 76 -23.44 -13.69 10.22
C ASP A 76 -22.68 -13.33 8.93
N THR A 77 -21.76 -14.20 8.56
CA THR A 77 -20.92 -14.01 7.38
C THR A 77 -21.71 -14.00 6.08
N GLU A 78 -22.79 -14.77 6.00
CA GLU A 78 -23.66 -14.80 4.81
C GLU A 78 -24.45 -13.51 4.63
N ALA A 79 -24.98 -12.92 5.71
CA ALA A 79 -25.66 -11.64 5.64
C ALA A 79 -24.69 -10.52 5.23
N ILE A 80 -23.46 -10.55 5.78
CA ILE A 80 -22.41 -9.60 5.40
C ILE A 80 -22.05 -9.74 3.92
N ASP A 81 -21.92 -10.97 3.42
CA ASP A 81 -21.63 -11.24 2.01
C ASP A 81 -22.73 -10.73 1.08
N ARG A 82 -23.99 -11.04 1.37
CA ARG A 82 -25.15 -10.56 0.61
C ARG A 82 -25.20 -9.03 0.58
N ALA A 83 -25.07 -8.39 1.75
CA ALA A 83 -25.05 -6.93 1.85
C ALA A 83 -23.90 -6.31 1.07
N GLY A 84 -22.69 -6.89 1.19
CA GLY A 84 -21.51 -6.43 0.47
C GLY A 84 -21.67 -6.54 -1.05
N GLN A 85 -22.16 -7.67 -1.56
CA GLN A 85 -22.42 -7.86 -2.99
C GLN A 85 -23.48 -6.87 -3.50
N TYR A 86 -24.57 -6.72 -2.76
CA TYR A 86 -25.64 -5.79 -3.11
C TYR A 86 -25.12 -4.35 -3.21
N ILE A 87 -24.43 -3.85 -2.19
CA ILE A 87 -23.92 -2.47 -2.16
C ILE A 87 -22.89 -2.24 -3.28
N ARG A 88 -21.97 -3.18 -3.49
CA ARG A 88 -20.99 -3.06 -4.58
C ARG A 88 -21.67 -3.04 -5.95
N GLY A 89 -22.74 -3.83 -6.13
CA GLY A 89 -23.57 -3.78 -7.36
C GLY A 89 -24.23 -2.42 -7.54
N LEU A 90 -24.81 -1.84 -6.49
CA LEU A 90 -25.42 -0.50 -6.54
C LEU A 90 -24.41 0.58 -6.93
N ILE A 91 -23.23 0.61 -6.27
CA ILE A 91 -22.20 1.59 -6.57
C ILE A 91 -21.63 1.38 -7.98
N GLY A 92 -21.36 0.13 -8.35
CA GLY A 92 -20.81 -0.21 -9.67
C GLY A 92 -21.73 0.11 -10.85
N ALA A 93 -23.04 0.18 -10.60
CA ALA A 93 -24.03 0.58 -11.61
C ALA A 93 -24.16 2.11 -11.77
N GLN A 94 -23.56 2.92 -10.88
CA GLN A 94 -23.67 4.38 -11.00
C GLN A 94 -22.64 4.94 -11.96
N PRO A 95 -23.04 5.87 -12.84
CA PRO A 95 -22.08 6.65 -13.60
C PRO A 95 -21.28 7.56 -12.66
N MET A 96 -20.02 7.78 -12.95
CA MET A 96 -19.23 8.78 -12.23
C MET A 96 -19.84 10.18 -12.50
N PRO A 97 -20.00 11.03 -11.49
CA PRO A 97 -20.50 12.39 -11.71
C PRO A 97 -19.61 13.13 -12.73
N PRO A 98 -20.19 13.80 -13.75
CA PRO A 98 -19.43 14.42 -14.84
C PRO A 98 -18.30 15.33 -14.38
N VAL A 99 -18.53 16.12 -13.32
CA VAL A 99 -17.52 17.02 -12.75
C VAL A 99 -16.32 16.29 -12.15
N VAL A 100 -16.50 15.07 -11.65
CA VAL A 100 -15.42 14.21 -11.15
C VAL A 100 -14.71 13.53 -12.31
N GLU A 101 -15.46 12.96 -13.24
CA GLU A 101 -14.90 12.27 -14.40
C GLU A 101 -14.03 13.20 -15.27
N GLU A 102 -14.48 14.42 -15.53
CA GLU A 102 -13.72 15.42 -16.28
C GLU A 102 -12.37 15.72 -15.61
N GLN A 103 -12.36 15.90 -14.26
CA GLN A 103 -11.11 16.13 -13.53
C GLN A 103 -10.19 14.89 -13.59
N VAL A 104 -10.73 13.68 -13.39
CA VAL A 104 -9.93 12.45 -13.45
C VAL A 104 -9.28 12.29 -14.82
N ARG A 105 -10.04 12.47 -15.91
CA ARG A 105 -9.53 12.35 -17.28
C ARG A 105 -8.46 13.39 -17.57
N ARG A 106 -8.64 14.65 -17.13
CA ARG A 106 -7.65 15.70 -17.29
C ARG A 106 -6.34 15.34 -16.56
N TYR A 107 -6.40 14.95 -15.30
CA TYR A 107 -5.20 14.56 -14.54
C TYR A 107 -4.50 13.33 -15.15
N TYR A 108 -5.26 12.39 -15.71
CA TYR A 108 -4.69 11.25 -16.41
C TYR A 108 -3.99 11.67 -17.70
N GLN A 109 -4.59 12.57 -18.49
CA GLN A 109 -3.95 13.12 -19.69
C GLN A 109 -2.66 13.88 -19.37
N ASP A 110 -2.70 14.71 -18.32
CA ASP A 110 -1.50 15.43 -17.84
C ASP A 110 -0.40 14.44 -17.40
N LEU A 111 -0.78 13.35 -16.71
CA LEU A 111 0.15 12.29 -16.31
C LEU A 111 0.73 11.56 -17.54
N CYS A 112 -0.08 11.24 -18.53
CA CYS A 112 0.37 10.65 -19.79
C CYS A 112 1.37 11.58 -20.51
N HIS A 113 1.08 12.86 -20.57
CA HIS A 113 1.97 13.86 -21.17
C HIS A 113 3.33 13.94 -20.46
N GLU A 114 3.35 13.89 -19.12
CA GLU A 114 4.60 13.89 -18.31
C GLU A 114 5.52 12.73 -18.66
N TYR A 115 4.95 11.56 -18.99
CA TYR A 115 5.70 10.36 -19.43
C TYR A 115 5.88 10.27 -20.95
N GLY A 116 5.38 11.23 -21.74
CA GLY A 116 5.48 11.21 -23.20
C GLY A 116 4.66 10.07 -23.84
N MET A 117 3.61 9.59 -23.17
CA MET A 117 2.74 8.50 -23.62
C MET A 117 1.32 9.01 -23.86
N THR A 118 0.57 8.34 -24.74
CA THR A 118 -0.84 8.66 -25.00
C THR A 118 -1.80 7.89 -24.09
N ASP A 119 -1.40 6.70 -23.63
CA ASP A 119 -2.22 5.79 -22.83
C ASP A 119 -1.32 5.04 -21.83
N LEU A 120 -1.00 5.73 -20.74
CA LEU A 120 -0.06 5.28 -19.71
C LEU A 120 -0.70 4.24 -18.81
N PRO A 121 -0.12 3.04 -18.64
CA PRO A 121 -0.64 2.08 -17.67
C PRO A 121 -0.47 2.58 -16.24
N VAL A 122 -1.52 2.44 -15.44
CA VAL A 122 -1.55 2.87 -14.03
C VAL A 122 -2.02 1.75 -13.11
N ALA A 123 -1.60 1.81 -11.86
CA ALA A 123 -2.19 1.06 -10.76
C ALA A 123 -3.29 1.91 -10.12
N VAL A 124 -4.48 1.35 -9.99
CA VAL A 124 -5.63 1.99 -9.33
C VAL A 124 -5.84 1.30 -7.99
N ARG A 125 -5.60 2.02 -6.90
CA ARG A 125 -5.47 1.47 -5.55
C ARG A 125 -6.39 2.19 -4.57
N SER A 126 -7.11 1.43 -3.76
CA SER A 126 -7.90 1.98 -2.66
C SER A 126 -7.01 2.61 -1.58
N SER A 127 -7.47 3.70 -1.00
CA SER A 127 -6.83 4.42 0.10
C SER A 127 -7.91 4.89 1.09
N GLY A 128 -8.15 4.08 2.12
CA GLY A 128 -9.19 4.34 3.11
C GLY A 128 -8.83 5.47 4.07
N THR A 129 -9.82 6.27 4.47
CA THR A 129 -9.62 7.34 5.46
C THR A 129 -9.58 6.82 6.92
N ALA A 130 -9.76 5.53 7.12
CA ALA A 130 -9.58 4.87 8.41
C ALA A 130 -8.47 3.79 8.34
N GLU A 131 -7.75 3.70 7.23
CA GLU A 131 -6.62 2.80 7.04
C GLU A 131 -5.42 3.34 7.81
N ASP A 132 -4.66 2.46 8.47
CA ASP A 132 -3.47 2.82 9.26
C ASP A 132 -3.73 3.71 10.51
N LEU A 133 -4.92 3.67 11.07
CA LEU A 133 -5.16 4.26 12.39
C LEU A 133 -4.43 3.43 13.47
N PRO A 134 -3.94 4.04 14.56
CA PRO A 134 -3.34 3.31 15.67
C PRO A 134 -4.28 2.20 16.18
N GLY A 135 -3.80 0.95 16.20
CA GLY A 135 -4.57 -0.22 16.60
C GLY A 135 -5.60 -0.72 15.58
N ALA A 136 -5.64 -0.16 14.36
CA ALA A 136 -6.58 -0.55 13.32
C ALA A 136 -5.88 -0.63 11.95
N SER A 137 -5.73 -1.83 11.39
CA SER A 137 -5.15 -2.04 10.06
C SER A 137 -6.19 -2.63 9.11
N PHE A 138 -6.49 -1.89 8.04
CA PHE A 138 -7.31 -2.37 6.92
C PHE A 138 -6.50 -3.10 5.85
N ALA A 139 -5.29 -3.51 6.15
CA ALA A 139 -4.40 -4.19 5.20
C ALA A 139 -5.10 -5.39 4.54
N GLY A 140 -5.03 -5.49 3.21
CA GLY A 140 -5.63 -6.57 2.43
C GLY A 140 -7.17 -6.59 2.41
N GLN A 141 -7.86 -5.54 2.90
CA GLN A 141 -9.32 -5.49 2.95
C GLN A 141 -9.97 -4.92 1.68
N GLN A 142 -9.20 -4.23 0.84
CA GLN A 142 -9.67 -3.48 -0.30
C GLN A 142 -8.90 -3.86 -1.58
N ASP A 143 -9.46 -3.49 -2.74
CA ASP A 143 -8.98 -3.95 -4.03
C ASP A 143 -7.90 -3.03 -4.63
N THR A 144 -7.05 -3.63 -5.47
CA THR A 144 -6.07 -2.96 -6.34
C THR A 144 -6.25 -3.50 -7.76
N TYR A 145 -6.21 -2.63 -8.75
CA TYR A 145 -6.25 -2.97 -10.18
C TYR A 145 -4.96 -2.51 -10.82
N LEU A 146 -4.24 -3.45 -11.40
CA LEU A 146 -2.94 -3.21 -12.03
C LEU A 146 -3.10 -3.11 -13.55
N TRP A 147 -2.22 -2.35 -14.19
CA TRP A 147 -2.16 -2.18 -15.65
C TRP A 147 -3.45 -1.63 -16.25
N VAL A 148 -4.07 -0.69 -15.56
CA VAL A 148 -5.29 -0.01 -16.03
C VAL A 148 -4.92 1.07 -17.02
N LYS A 149 -5.64 1.17 -18.13
CA LYS A 149 -5.50 2.21 -19.14
C LYS A 149 -6.74 3.12 -19.20
N GLY A 150 -6.66 4.18 -20.00
CA GLY A 150 -7.65 5.27 -20.02
C GLY A 150 -9.11 4.85 -20.14
N ASP A 151 -9.41 3.89 -21.01
CA ASP A 151 -10.78 3.40 -21.22
C ASP A 151 -11.33 2.65 -19.98
N GLU A 152 -10.48 1.98 -19.24
CA GLU A 152 -10.85 1.22 -18.03
C GLU A 152 -10.74 2.05 -16.73
N LEU A 153 -10.10 3.23 -16.79
CA LEU A 153 -9.74 4.02 -15.62
C LEU A 153 -10.93 4.35 -14.73
N ILE A 154 -12.00 4.90 -15.29
CA ILE A 154 -13.20 5.28 -14.54
C ILE A 154 -13.84 4.05 -13.89
N THR A 155 -13.95 2.96 -14.64
CA THR A 155 -14.50 1.70 -14.12
C THR A 155 -13.65 1.15 -12.97
N ALA A 156 -12.32 1.19 -13.06
CA ALA A 156 -11.42 0.74 -12.00
C ALA A 156 -11.55 1.62 -10.74
N ILE A 157 -11.68 2.95 -10.90
CA ILE A 157 -11.90 3.87 -9.78
C ILE A 157 -13.22 3.55 -9.07
N VAL A 158 -14.32 3.37 -9.81
CA VAL A 158 -15.62 3.01 -9.23
C VAL A 158 -15.56 1.67 -8.50
N LYS A 159 -14.89 0.66 -9.08
CA LYS A 159 -14.67 -0.64 -8.42
C LYS A 159 -13.84 -0.49 -7.13
N CYS A 160 -12.78 0.34 -7.13
CA CYS A 160 -12.02 0.65 -5.92
C CYS A 160 -12.91 1.32 -4.85
N GLN A 161 -13.77 2.27 -5.24
CA GLN A 161 -14.71 2.89 -4.31
C GLN A 161 -15.70 1.86 -3.73
N ALA A 162 -16.21 0.96 -4.57
CA ALA A 162 -17.09 -0.13 -4.16
C ALA A 162 -16.40 -1.14 -3.20
N SER A 163 -15.07 -1.30 -3.29
CA SER A 163 -14.31 -2.22 -2.42
C SER A 163 -14.38 -1.87 -0.92
N LEU A 164 -14.81 -0.65 -0.58
CA LEU A 164 -15.15 -0.27 0.80
C LEU A 164 -16.21 -1.21 1.41
N PHE A 165 -16.98 -1.91 0.59
CA PHE A 165 -18.04 -2.84 0.99
C PHE A 165 -17.71 -4.29 0.62
N THR A 166 -16.44 -4.69 0.60
CA THR A 166 -16.07 -6.11 0.66
C THR A 166 -16.52 -6.69 1.98
N SER A 167 -16.83 -7.98 2.02
CA SER A 167 -17.25 -8.66 3.25
C SER A 167 -16.23 -8.51 4.37
N ARG A 168 -14.93 -8.56 4.01
CA ARG A 168 -13.83 -8.33 4.94
C ARG A 168 -13.87 -6.92 5.53
N ALA A 169 -14.04 -5.89 4.68
CA ALA A 169 -14.08 -4.50 5.12
C ALA A 169 -15.32 -4.18 5.99
N ILE A 170 -16.48 -4.77 5.67
CA ILE A 170 -17.69 -4.64 6.48
C ILE A 170 -17.49 -5.31 7.85
N ALA A 171 -17.06 -6.58 7.87
CA ALA A 171 -16.81 -7.33 9.11
C ALA A 171 -15.76 -6.65 9.99
N TYR A 172 -14.71 -6.10 9.40
CA TYR A 172 -13.68 -5.35 10.11
C TYR A 172 -14.27 -4.11 10.81
N ARG A 173 -15.05 -3.27 10.08
CA ARG A 173 -15.70 -2.09 10.67
C ARG A 173 -16.62 -2.44 11.82
N ILE A 174 -17.41 -3.51 11.67
CA ILE A 174 -18.30 -3.99 12.76
C ILE A 174 -17.48 -4.41 13.98
N ARG A 175 -16.40 -5.19 13.78
CA ARG A 175 -15.52 -5.66 14.86
C ARG A 175 -14.84 -4.52 15.61
N MET A 176 -14.41 -3.49 14.90
CA MET A 176 -13.72 -2.34 15.46
C MET A 176 -14.67 -1.24 15.95
N GLY A 177 -15.99 -1.41 15.77
CA GLY A 177 -17.00 -0.42 16.20
C GLY A 177 -17.00 0.86 15.35
N PHE A 178 -16.47 0.84 14.13
CA PHE A 178 -16.52 1.99 13.24
C PHE A 178 -17.90 2.16 12.63
N LEU A 179 -18.41 3.38 12.67
CA LEU A 179 -19.64 3.74 11.95
C LEU A 179 -19.38 3.69 10.45
N HIS A 180 -20.18 2.94 9.71
CA HIS A 180 -20.00 2.73 8.27
C HIS A 180 -19.98 4.03 7.45
N ASN A 181 -20.80 5.02 7.85
CA ASN A 181 -20.90 6.33 7.19
C ASN A 181 -19.75 7.32 7.54
N LYS A 182 -18.86 6.95 8.47
CA LYS A 182 -17.70 7.77 8.84
C LYS A 182 -16.41 7.31 8.16
N VAL A 183 -16.40 6.11 7.60
CA VAL A 183 -15.25 5.59 6.86
C VAL A 183 -15.46 5.89 5.38
N LEU A 184 -14.56 6.70 4.84
CA LEU A 184 -14.56 7.11 3.44
C LEU A 184 -13.39 6.46 2.70
N ILE A 185 -13.42 6.59 1.39
CA ILE A 185 -12.38 6.04 0.51
C ILE A 185 -11.93 7.10 -0.50
N SER A 186 -10.64 7.20 -0.65
CA SER A 186 -9.95 7.81 -1.78
C SER A 186 -9.38 6.71 -2.67
N VAL A 187 -9.05 7.03 -3.90
CA VAL A 187 -8.45 6.08 -4.84
C VAL A 187 -7.16 6.69 -5.39
N GLY A 188 -6.04 6.00 -5.20
CA GLY A 188 -4.77 6.38 -5.80
C GLY A 188 -4.70 5.86 -7.24
N VAL A 189 -4.33 6.73 -8.16
CA VAL A 189 -3.98 6.40 -9.54
C VAL A 189 -2.50 6.70 -9.69
N GLN A 190 -1.69 5.66 -9.77
CA GLN A 190 -0.22 5.75 -9.77
C GLN A 190 0.35 5.10 -11.02
N THR A 191 1.35 5.72 -11.63
CA THR A 191 2.04 5.14 -12.80
C THR A 191 2.52 3.72 -12.47
N MET A 192 2.23 2.80 -13.37
CA MET A 192 2.65 1.42 -13.24
C MET A 192 4.16 1.29 -13.50
N VAL A 193 4.85 0.51 -12.70
CA VAL A 193 6.23 0.10 -12.95
C VAL A 193 6.21 -1.25 -13.65
N ASP A 194 6.72 -1.34 -14.88
CA ASP A 194 6.94 -2.65 -15.52
C ASP A 194 8.14 -3.32 -14.85
N ALA A 195 7.83 -4.07 -13.80
CA ALA A 195 8.83 -4.60 -12.90
C ALA A 195 9.53 -5.84 -13.46
N LYS A 196 10.89 -5.81 -13.46
CA LYS A 196 11.73 -7.00 -13.57
C LYS A 196 11.58 -7.87 -12.33
N THR A 197 11.63 -7.22 -11.16
CA THR A 197 11.48 -7.81 -9.83
C THR A 197 10.73 -6.84 -8.93
N ALA A 198 10.00 -7.37 -7.96
CA ALA A 198 9.33 -6.56 -6.95
C ALA A 198 9.22 -7.32 -5.63
N GLY A 199 8.94 -6.61 -4.56
CA GLY A 199 8.82 -7.26 -3.26
C GLY A 199 8.61 -6.29 -2.10
N VAL A 200 9.06 -6.69 -0.93
CA VAL A 200 8.87 -5.97 0.33
C VAL A 200 10.18 -5.78 1.10
N ILE A 201 10.25 -4.71 1.86
CA ILE A 201 11.32 -4.47 2.84
C ILE A 201 10.67 -4.27 4.20
N PHE A 202 11.14 -5.02 5.19
CA PHE A 202 10.87 -4.71 6.59
C PHE A 202 12.12 -4.10 7.22
N THR A 203 11.99 -2.92 7.80
CA THR A 203 13.13 -2.25 8.44
C THR A 203 13.43 -2.77 9.84
N LEU A 204 12.85 -3.91 10.21
CA LEU A 204 13.21 -4.78 11.32
C LEU A 204 13.01 -6.24 10.87
N ASN A 205 13.45 -7.20 11.67
CA ASN A 205 13.13 -8.61 11.40
C ASN A 205 11.70 -8.92 11.89
N PRO A 206 10.72 -9.19 11.00
CA PRO A 206 9.34 -9.41 11.39
C PRO A 206 9.12 -10.70 12.19
N ALA A 207 10.06 -11.66 12.15
CA ALA A 207 9.95 -12.91 12.88
C ALA A 207 10.25 -12.77 14.38
N ASN A 208 11.12 -11.81 14.76
CA ASN A 208 11.58 -11.67 16.16
C ASN A 208 11.74 -10.23 16.66
N GLY A 209 11.37 -9.22 15.86
CA GLY A 209 11.46 -7.82 16.21
C GLY A 209 12.87 -7.23 16.24
N ASP A 210 13.89 -7.92 15.73
CA ASP A 210 15.27 -7.42 15.73
C ASP A 210 15.42 -6.17 14.88
N ARG A 211 15.57 -5.02 15.53
CA ARG A 211 15.72 -3.71 14.91
C ARG A 211 17.12 -3.45 14.33
N SER A 212 18.08 -4.34 14.57
CA SER A 212 19.43 -4.24 13.99
C SER A 212 19.52 -4.76 12.56
N LYS A 213 18.44 -5.34 12.03
CA LYS A 213 18.38 -5.97 10.72
C LYS A 213 17.34 -5.31 9.84
N ILE A 214 17.57 -5.40 8.53
CA ILE A 214 16.60 -5.12 7.47
C ILE A 214 16.36 -6.44 6.76
N MET A 215 15.09 -6.77 6.52
CA MET A 215 14.70 -7.91 5.71
C MET A 215 14.25 -7.41 4.34
N VAL A 216 14.87 -7.93 3.28
CA VAL A 216 14.49 -7.65 1.89
C VAL A 216 13.93 -8.94 1.33
N GLY A 217 12.68 -8.93 0.90
CA GLY A 217 12.03 -10.05 0.22
C GLY A 217 11.68 -9.67 -1.21
N GLY A 218 11.86 -10.58 -2.17
CA GLY A 218 11.55 -10.28 -3.56
C GLY A 218 11.32 -11.50 -4.44
N SER A 219 10.62 -11.29 -5.55
CA SER A 219 10.39 -12.30 -6.59
C SER A 219 10.41 -11.66 -7.97
N TRP A 220 10.36 -12.49 -9.00
CA TRP A 220 10.27 -12.04 -10.38
C TRP A 220 8.92 -11.37 -10.68
N GLY A 221 8.93 -10.40 -11.59
CA GLY A 221 7.74 -9.71 -12.07
C GLY A 221 7.13 -8.72 -11.08
N LEU A 222 5.81 -8.55 -11.15
CA LEU A 222 5.03 -7.63 -10.32
C LEU A 222 4.89 -8.14 -8.88
N GLY A 223 4.87 -7.23 -7.91
CA GLY A 223 4.87 -7.53 -6.48
C GLY A 223 3.60 -8.19 -5.93
N GLU A 224 2.52 -8.26 -6.69
CA GLU A 224 1.24 -8.83 -6.26
C GLU A 224 1.39 -10.26 -5.76
N SER A 225 2.19 -11.11 -6.43
CA SER A 225 2.43 -12.51 -6.05
C SER A 225 3.17 -12.66 -4.71
N VAL A 226 4.03 -11.70 -4.36
CA VAL A 226 4.72 -11.66 -3.07
C VAL A 226 3.76 -11.23 -1.96
N VAL A 227 3.01 -10.14 -2.19
CA VAL A 227 2.09 -9.57 -1.20
C VAL A 227 0.91 -10.52 -0.91
N SER A 228 0.41 -11.23 -1.93
CA SER A 228 -0.66 -12.24 -1.76
C SER A 228 -0.19 -13.53 -1.12
N GLY A 229 1.12 -13.79 -1.07
CA GLY A 229 1.70 -15.05 -0.60
C GLY A 229 1.57 -16.21 -1.61
N GLU A 230 1.29 -15.90 -2.87
CA GLU A 230 1.20 -16.89 -3.96
C GLU A 230 2.58 -17.48 -4.32
N VAL A 231 3.64 -16.68 -4.11
CA VAL A 231 5.04 -17.07 -4.33
C VAL A 231 5.82 -16.92 -3.03
N THR A 232 6.65 -17.92 -2.71
CA THR A 232 7.67 -17.78 -1.65
C THR A 232 8.83 -16.94 -2.20
N PRO A 233 9.08 -15.73 -1.69
CA PRO A 233 10.12 -14.85 -2.20
C PRO A 233 11.52 -15.34 -1.83
N ASP A 234 12.53 -14.84 -2.53
CA ASP A 234 13.88 -14.81 -2.00
C ASP A 234 13.92 -13.86 -0.81
N GLU A 235 14.76 -14.16 0.18
CA GLU A 235 14.90 -13.34 1.39
C GLU A 235 16.36 -13.04 1.68
N TRP A 236 16.65 -11.77 1.94
CA TRP A 236 17.96 -11.32 2.40
C TRP A 236 17.84 -10.62 3.74
N LYS A 237 18.71 -11.01 4.67
CA LYS A 237 18.88 -10.34 5.93
C LYS A 237 20.12 -9.45 5.85
N VAL A 238 19.94 -8.16 6.00
CA VAL A 238 21.01 -7.15 5.90
C VAL A 238 21.24 -6.52 7.26
N ASP A 239 22.51 -6.38 7.67
CA ASP A 239 22.87 -5.62 8.85
C ASP A 239 22.61 -4.12 8.61
N LYS A 240 21.84 -3.52 9.52
CA LYS A 240 21.38 -2.13 9.37
C LYS A 240 22.48 -1.08 9.54
N VAL A 241 23.63 -1.44 10.13
CA VAL A 241 24.72 -0.49 10.42
C VAL A 241 25.75 -0.49 9.28
N VAL A 242 26.26 -1.68 8.95
CA VAL A 242 27.34 -1.84 7.97
C VAL A 242 26.85 -2.17 6.58
N PHE A 243 25.55 -2.47 6.40
CA PHE A 243 24.94 -2.87 5.13
C PHE A 243 25.56 -4.12 4.50
N GLU A 244 25.95 -5.09 5.33
CA GLU A 244 26.38 -6.40 4.87
C GLU A 244 25.20 -7.37 4.83
N ILE A 245 25.13 -8.20 3.79
CA ILE A 245 24.18 -9.31 3.70
C ILE A 245 24.67 -10.41 4.64
N VAL A 246 24.00 -10.60 5.77
CA VAL A 246 24.38 -11.59 6.79
C VAL A 246 23.74 -12.96 6.56
N HIS A 247 22.68 -13.01 5.75
CA HIS A 247 22.02 -14.25 5.36
C HIS A 247 21.22 -14.03 4.08
N ALA A 248 21.15 -15.06 3.24
CA ALA A 248 20.29 -15.10 2.06
C ALA A 248 19.64 -16.49 1.95
N THR A 249 18.35 -16.50 1.65
CA THR A 249 17.59 -17.70 1.32
C THR A 249 17.02 -17.52 -0.08
N ILE A 250 17.42 -18.37 -1.01
CA ILE A 250 16.90 -18.35 -2.38
C ILE A 250 15.83 -19.41 -2.51
N SER A 251 14.63 -19.00 -2.89
CA SER A 251 13.46 -19.85 -3.01
C SER A 251 13.23 -20.28 -4.46
N SER A 252 12.50 -21.37 -4.67
CA SER A 252 12.07 -21.78 -6.00
C SER A 252 10.85 -20.96 -6.44
N LYS A 253 11.07 -19.95 -7.30
CA LYS A 253 10.05 -19.05 -7.82
C LYS A 253 9.50 -19.58 -9.14
N ARG A 254 8.44 -20.37 -9.08
CA ARG A 254 7.91 -21.10 -10.25
C ARG A 254 7.03 -20.23 -11.15
N ILE A 255 6.38 -19.23 -10.59
CA ILE A 255 5.47 -18.33 -11.31
C ILE A 255 5.86 -16.87 -11.09
N GLU A 256 5.53 -16.05 -12.05
CA GLU A 256 5.67 -14.58 -11.98
C GLU A 256 4.42 -13.91 -12.54
N ARG A 257 4.10 -12.72 -12.02
CA ARG A 257 3.07 -11.85 -12.57
C ARG A 257 3.73 -10.89 -13.53
N ILE A 258 3.35 -10.94 -14.80
CA ILE A 258 3.90 -10.08 -15.85
C ILE A 258 2.78 -9.47 -16.68
N VAL A 259 3.14 -8.46 -17.45
CA VAL A 259 2.26 -7.92 -18.49
C VAL A 259 2.50 -8.72 -19.77
N ASP A 260 1.44 -9.36 -20.27
CA ASP A 260 1.46 -9.96 -21.59
C ASP A 260 1.31 -8.88 -22.66
N GLN A 261 2.30 -8.77 -23.54
CA GLN A 261 2.36 -7.72 -24.56
C GLN A 261 1.28 -7.82 -25.63
N ASN A 262 0.67 -9.02 -25.83
CA ASN A 262 -0.36 -9.20 -26.85
C ASN A 262 -1.75 -8.79 -26.32
N SER A 263 -2.07 -9.19 -25.10
CA SER A 263 -3.37 -8.86 -24.48
C SER A 263 -3.33 -7.57 -23.67
N GLU A 264 -2.15 -7.01 -23.42
CA GLU A 264 -1.90 -5.86 -22.55
C GLU A 264 -2.51 -6.03 -21.14
N LYS A 265 -2.53 -7.26 -20.63
CA LYS A 265 -3.09 -7.60 -19.32
C LYS A 265 -2.03 -8.24 -18.42
N VAL A 266 -2.23 -8.09 -17.12
CA VAL A 266 -1.43 -8.83 -16.14
C VAL A 266 -1.87 -10.28 -16.17
N ILE A 267 -0.90 -11.17 -16.40
CA ILE A 267 -1.09 -12.63 -16.40
C ILE A 267 -0.14 -13.28 -15.42
N THR A 268 -0.48 -14.51 -15.00
CA THR A 268 0.48 -15.41 -14.34
C THR A 268 1.18 -16.20 -15.43
N ALA A 269 2.51 -16.18 -15.42
CA ALA A 269 3.36 -16.92 -16.33
C ALA A 269 4.32 -17.84 -15.55
N ASP A 270 4.74 -18.93 -16.16
CA ASP A 270 5.78 -19.79 -15.60
C ASP A 270 7.14 -19.11 -15.72
N VAL A 271 7.91 -19.13 -14.64
CA VAL A 271 9.32 -18.73 -14.65
C VAL A 271 10.14 -19.80 -15.35
N SER A 272 11.02 -19.43 -16.28
CA SER A 272 11.91 -20.39 -16.93
C SER A 272 12.73 -21.17 -15.91
N SER A 273 12.97 -22.47 -16.14
CA SER A 273 13.67 -23.36 -15.20
C SER A 273 15.03 -22.83 -14.76
N GLU A 274 15.72 -22.10 -15.63
CA GLU A 274 17.01 -21.46 -15.36
C GLU A 274 16.91 -20.33 -14.33
N ARG A 275 15.76 -19.67 -14.23
CA ARG A 275 15.52 -18.54 -13.32
C ARG A 275 14.84 -18.93 -12.02
N GLN A 276 14.23 -20.10 -11.93
CA GLN A 276 13.42 -20.49 -10.76
C GLN A 276 14.22 -20.47 -9.46
N ASP A 277 15.43 -21.02 -9.48
CA ASP A 277 16.30 -21.18 -8.30
C ASP A 277 17.48 -20.18 -8.27
N THR A 278 17.44 -19.14 -9.13
CA THR A 278 18.45 -18.07 -9.13
C THR A 278 17.97 -16.86 -8.34
N PRO A 279 18.87 -16.10 -7.69
CA PRO A 279 18.50 -14.87 -7.00
C PRO A 279 17.78 -13.88 -7.94
N CYS A 280 16.65 -13.32 -7.51
CA CYS A 280 15.94 -12.31 -8.30
C CYS A 280 16.56 -10.90 -8.18
N LEU A 281 17.50 -10.71 -7.25
CA LEU A 281 18.25 -9.47 -7.03
C LEU A 281 19.74 -9.74 -7.02
N SER A 282 20.55 -8.79 -7.48
CA SER A 282 21.97 -8.75 -7.22
C SER A 282 22.27 -8.26 -5.79
N ASN A 283 23.46 -8.52 -5.28
CA ASN A 283 23.87 -8.03 -3.95
C ASN A 283 23.84 -6.50 -3.87
N GLU A 284 24.19 -5.81 -4.94
CA GLU A 284 24.15 -4.35 -5.04
C GLU A 284 22.73 -3.82 -4.94
N GLU A 285 21.77 -4.46 -5.65
CA GLU A 285 20.34 -4.12 -5.57
C GLU A 285 19.80 -4.33 -4.15
N VAL A 286 20.14 -5.44 -3.48
CA VAL A 286 19.76 -5.72 -2.09
C VAL A 286 20.29 -4.65 -1.13
N ILE A 287 21.56 -4.28 -1.26
CA ILE A 287 22.19 -3.27 -0.39
C ILE A 287 21.56 -1.89 -0.63
N GLU A 288 21.26 -1.52 -1.86
CA GLU A 288 20.64 -0.23 -2.17
C GLU A 288 19.20 -0.17 -1.64
N LEU A 289 18.43 -1.24 -1.81
CA LEU A 289 17.10 -1.38 -1.19
C LEU A 289 17.15 -1.27 0.34
N ALA A 290 18.13 -1.90 0.98
CA ALA A 290 18.33 -1.80 2.44
C ALA A 290 18.68 -0.38 2.89
N LYS A 291 19.54 0.33 2.15
CA LYS A 291 19.89 1.75 2.42
C LYS A 291 18.65 2.64 2.27
N LEU A 292 17.86 2.40 1.23
CA LEU A 292 16.62 3.13 0.98
C LEU A 292 15.61 2.89 2.09
N GLY A 293 15.42 1.63 2.52
CA GLY A 293 14.58 1.27 3.66
C GLY A 293 15.00 1.96 4.95
N LYS A 294 16.30 2.01 5.26
CA LYS A 294 16.83 2.75 6.43
C LYS A 294 16.56 4.26 6.35
N ARG A 295 16.69 4.86 5.16
CA ARG A 295 16.37 6.29 4.96
C ARG A 295 14.89 6.57 5.20
N ILE A 296 13.99 5.68 4.72
CA ILE A 296 12.55 5.79 4.93
C ILE A 296 12.22 5.63 6.41
N GLU A 297 12.76 4.61 7.10
CA GLU A 297 12.60 4.44 8.55
C GLU A 297 13.03 5.69 9.33
N ARG A 298 14.18 6.28 8.95
CA ARG A 298 14.67 7.50 9.59
C ARG A 298 13.72 8.69 9.37
N HIS A 299 13.15 8.81 8.18
CA HIS A 299 12.20 9.86 7.84
C HIS A 299 10.92 9.75 8.69
N TYR A 300 10.38 8.54 8.84
CA TYR A 300 9.15 8.30 9.61
C TYR A 300 9.39 8.17 11.13
N GLY A 301 10.62 7.91 11.56
CA GLY A 301 10.99 7.72 12.97
C GLY A 301 10.51 6.39 13.57
N SER A 302 10.03 5.47 12.77
CA SER A 302 9.53 4.14 13.18
C SER A 302 9.85 3.08 12.13
N ALA A 303 9.87 1.80 12.55
CA ALA A 303 10.04 0.69 11.63
C ALA A 303 8.94 0.70 10.57
N GLN A 304 9.31 0.33 9.33
CA GLN A 304 8.46 0.42 8.16
C GLN A 304 8.34 -0.93 7.45
N ASP A 305 7.17 -1.15 6.87
CA ASP A 305 6.84 -2.13 5.86
C ASP A 305 6.73 -1.38 4.52
N ILE A 306 7.57 -1.74 3.55
CA ILE A 306 7.78 -0.98 2.31
C ILE A 306 7.62 -1.92 1.13
N GLU A 307 6.77 -1.56 0.18
CA GLU A 307 6.69 -2.24 -1.12
C GLU A 307 7.59 -1.52 -2.13
N TRP A 308 8.33 -2.29 -2.90
CA TRP A 308 9.27 -1.79 -3.89
C TRP A 308 9.13 -2.54 -5.23
N ALA A 309 9.61 -1.90 -6.30
CA ALA A 309 9.72 -2.49 -7.63
C ALA A 309 11.01 -2.02 -8.32
N ILE A 310 11.63 -2.89 -9.11
CA ILE A 310 12.76 -2.58 -9.99
C ILE A 310 12.28 -2.66 -11.43
N ALA A 311 12.29 -1.53 -12.13
CA ALA A 311 11.88 -1.43 -13.54
C ALA A 311 12.84 -2.19 -14.46
N LYS A 312 12.30 -2.74 -15.57
CA LYS A 312 13.07 -3.47 -16.58
C LYS A 312 14.00 -2.56 -17.39
N ASP A 313 13.51 -1.39 -17.78
CA ASP A 313 14.09 -0.58 -18.85
C ASP A 313 14.91 0.62 -18.38
N LEU A 314 15.16 0.72 -17.08
CA LEU A 314 15.96 1.80 -16.50
C LEU A 314 17.27 1.26 -15.93
N PRO A 315 18.37 2.05 -16.00
CA PRO A 315 19.64 1.65 -15.41
C PRO A 315 19.59 1.71 -13.88
N PHE A 316 20.33 0.81 -13.22
CA PHE A 316 20.57 0.88 -11.78
C PHE A 316 21.43 2.11 -11.41
N PRO A 317 21.12 2.84 -10.32
CA PRO A 317 20.05 2.60 -9.35
C PRO A 317 18.73 3.35 -9.63
N GLN A 318 18.60 4.04 -10.77
CA GLN A 318 17.41 4.82 -11.14
C GLN A 318 16.18 3.96 -11.43
N ASN A 319 16.35 2.65 -11.58
CA ASN A 319 15.29 1.67 -11.79
C ASN A 319 14.56 1.25 -10.52
N ILE A 320 15.00 1.68 -9.34
CA ILE A 320 14.36 1.33 -8.05
C ILE A 320 13.23 2.31 -7.74
N PHE A 321 12.05 1.78 -7.48
CA PHE A 321 10.88 2.56 -7.07
C PHE A 321 10.29 2.05 -5.75
N ILE A 322 9.81 2.98 -4.93
CA ILE A 322 8.99 2.69 -3.74
C ILE A 322 7.53 2.90 -4.12
N VAL A 323 6.74 1.85 -4.00
CA VAL A 323 5.33 1.87 -4.46
C VAL A 323 4.34 1.98 -3.30
N GLN A 324 4.77 1.67 -2.07
CA GLN A 324 4.01 1.91 -0.84
C GLN A 324 4.93 1.89 0.38
N THR A 325 4.56 2.62 1.44
CA THR A 325 5.12 2.44 2.80
C THR A 325 4.04 2.58 3.84
N ARG A 326 4.20 1.83 4.94
CA ARG A 326 3.37 1.94 6.14
C ARG A 326 4.20 1.62 7.38
N PRO A 327 3.81 2.15 8.57
CA PRO A 327 4.42 1.73 9.82
C PRO A 327 4.27 0.22 10.03
N GLU A 328 5.33 -0.42 10.49
CA GLU A 328 5.25 -1.79 10.98
C GLU A 328 4.50 -1.78 12.33
N THR A 329 3.46 -2.61 12.47
CA THR A 329 2.53 -2.53 13.61
C THR A 329 2.66 -3.68 14.62
N VAL A 330 3.29 -4.79 14.25
CA VAL A 330 3.37 -5.99 15.10
C VAL A 330 4.36 -5.79 16.27
N TRP A 331 5.53 -5.23 15.96
CA TRP A 331 6.62 -5.06 16.94
C TRP A 331 6.79 -3.61 17.43
N SER A 332 6.32 -2.63 16.66
CA SER A 332 6.44 -1.21 17.03
C SER A 332 5.62 -0.84 18.26
N GLU A 333 4.53 -1.55 18.54
CA GLU A 333 3.68 -1.37 19.72
C GLU A 333 4.18 -2.16 20.95
N GLN A 334 5.07 -3.13 20.77
CA GLN A 334 5.67 -3.86 21.89
C GLN A 334 6.73 -2.99 22.54
N LYS A 335 6.54 -2.64 23.81
CA LYS A 335 7.59 -2.00 24.63
C LYS A 335 8.81 -2.94 24.64
N VAL A 336 9.89 -2.51 24.00
CA VAL A 336 11.17 -3.22 24.06
C VAL A 336 11.59 -3.21 25.53
N ALA A 337 11.56 -4.37 26.18
CA ALA A 337 12.18 -4.48 27.49
C ALA A 337 13.64 -4.00 27.38
N PRO A 338 14.10 -3.06 28.20
CA PRO A 338 15.45 -2.54 28.08
C PRO A 338 16.40 -3.73 28.18
N LYS A 339 17.25 -3.94 27.18
CA LYS A 339 18.35 -4.90 27.25
C LYS A 339 19.25 -4.40 28.36
N LEU A 340 19.29 -5.11 29.48
CA LEU A 340 20.23 -4.85 30.56
C LEU A 340 21.65 -4.84 29.97
N LYS A 341 22.33 -3.71 30.00
CA LYS A 341 23.77 -3.66 29.81
C LYS A 341 24.34 -4.35 31.02
N THR A 342 24.81 -5.59 30.91
CA THR A 342 25.55 -6.24 31.96
C THR A 342 26.86 -5.49 32.13
N THR A 343 27.04 -4.82 33.24
CA THR A 343 28.27 -4.10 33.57
C THR A 343 29.37 -5.06 34.05
N GLY A 344 29.05 -6.36 34.18
CA GLY A 344 29.91 -7.38 34.76
C GLY A 344 29.86 -7.38 36.28
N ASP A 345 29.16 -6.44 36.91
CA ASP A 345 28.88 -6.42 38.34
C ASP A 345 27.41 -6.79 38.59
N SER A 346 27.19 -8.02 39.07
CA SER A 346 25.86 -8.58 39.29
C SER A 346 24.98 -7.78 40.27
N LYS A 347 25.56 -6.98 41.16
CA LYS A 347 24.82 -6.14 42.10
C LYS A 347 24.38 -4.81 41.45
N ALA A 348 25.23 -4.21 40.60
CA ALA A 348 24.89 -3.00 39.87
C ALA A 348 23.79 -3.26 38.81
N ASP A 349 23.87 -4.39 38.14
CA ASP A 349 22.91 -4.82 37.12
C ASP A 349 21.50 -5.05 37.73
N VAL A 350 21.40 -5.60 38.95
CA VAL A 350 20.15 -5.80 39.68
C VAL A 350 19.53 -4.46 40.14
N VAL A 351 20.33 -3.51 40.58
CA VAL A 351 19.85 -2.19 41.03
C VAL A 351 19.31 -1.39 39.83
N GLU A 352 19.97 -1.44 38.68
CA GLU A 352 19.51 -0.77 37.44
C GLU A 352 18.24 -1.40 36.89
N PHE A 353 18.10 -2.73 36.99
CA PHE A 353 16.85 -3.43 36.64
C PHE A 353 15.66 -2.91 37.44
N TRP A 354 15.79 -2.79 38.75
CA TRP A 354 14.70 -2.32 39.62
C TRP A 354 14.41 -0.84 39.50
N ARG A 355 15.35 0.00 39.08
CA ARG A 355 15.11 1.41 38.75
C ARG A 355 14.27 1.57 37.50
N ASN A 356 14.51 0.75 36.48
CA ASN A 356 13.81 0.83 35.22
C ASN A 356 12.38 0.23 35.24
N ILE A 357 12.03 -0.57 36.26
CA ILE A 357 10.68 -1.09 36.49
C ILE A 357 9.77 -0.08 37.23
N LYS A 358 10.37 0.90 37.96
CA LYS A 358 9.62 1.88 38.75
C LYS A 358 9.43 3.24 38.04
N ALA A 359 9.92 3.42 36.83
CA ALA A 359 9.74 4.58 35.98
C ALA A 359 8.77 4.27 34.85
#